data_c19abee1943ff1f3114e4d557479a378
#
_entry.id   c19abee1943ff1f3114e4d557479a378
#
_cell.length_a   1.000
_cell.length_b   1.000
_cell.length_c   1.000
_cell.angle_alpha   90.00
_cell.angle_beta   90.00
_cell.angle_gamma   90.00
#
_symmetry.space_group_name_H-M   'P 1'
#
loop_
_entity.id
_entity.type
_entity.pdbx_description
1 polymer ?
#
loop_
_entity_poly.entity_id
_entity_poly.type
_entity_poly.pdbx_seq_one_letter_code
_entity_poly.pdbx_strand_id
1 'polypeptide(L)'
;MANFMTVFLRIILLISILLFPCFGGTGEPESNRDVVGRLIKQYFDSVDMTLPENGGEISIQADGIELMKKLFIKNQMIQYFSMKGISLSADSAEVTLFIEQLSINIVYIQNTKQFLGISDSVRRICSVEMEGWTESKKDDTRVKAIKFNNSFTDLIERDQLILVEDETYPFLKGKLASASGWTKLFEPIIVVLSVSTVIYLFFAVRS
;
A
#
# COMPACT_ATOMS: atom_id res chain seq x y z
N MET A 1 -30.50 -32.82 -34.79
CA MET A 1 -30.46 -32.70 -33.31
C MET A 1 -29.04 -32.76 -32.72
N ALA A 2 -28.13 -33.54 -33.23
CA ALA A 2 -26.74 -33.66 -32.72
C ALA A 2 -25.94 -32.32 -32.69
N ASN A 3 -26.08 -31.48 -33.74
CA ASN A 3 -25.35 -30.22 -33.85
C ASN A 3 -25.77 -29.16 -32.80
N PHE A 4 -27.02 -29.13 -32.39
CA PHE A 4 -27.50 -28.17 -31.42
C PHE A 4 -26.92 -28.44 -30.01
N MET A 5 -26.88 -29.71 -29.62
CA MET A 5 -26.34 -30.13 -28.32
C MET A 5 -24.84 -29.84 -28.21
N THR A 6 -24.08 -30.00 -29.31
CA THR A 6 -22.65 -29.70 -29.34
C THR A 6 -22.35 -28.20 -29.22
N VAL A 7 -23.16 -27.35 -29.87
CA VAL A 7 -23.04 -25.88 -29.75
C VAL A 7 -23.40 -25.41 -28.34
N PHE A 8 -24.46 -25.96 -27.77
CA PHE A 8 -24.91 -25.64 -26.39
C PHE A 8 -23.85 -26.02 -25.33
N LEU A 9 -23.24 -27.20 -25.48
CA LEU A 9 -22.15 -27.66 -24.59
C LEU A 9 -20.90 -26.77 -24.69
N ARG A 10 -20.55 -26.29 -25.89
CA ARG A 10 -19.43 -25.34 -26.10
C ARG A 10 -19.71 -23.98 -25.47
N ILE A 11 -20.92 -23.49 -25.52
CA ILE A 11 -21.31 -22.21 -24.92
C ILE A 11 -21.26 -22.32 -23.38
N ILE A 12 -21.74 -23.44 -22.80
CA ILE A 12 -21.62 -23.66 -21.35
C ILE A 12 -20.18 -23.76 -20.91
N LEU A 13 -19.33 -24.43 -21.68
CA LEU A 13 -17.90 -24.54 -21.39
C LEU A 13 -17.19 -23.17 -21.44
N LEU A 14 -17.52 -22.34 -22.44
CA LEU A 14 -17.00 -20.98 -22.57
C LEU A 14 -17.47 -20.08 -21.41
N ILE A 15 -18.73 -20.19 -20.99
CA ILE A 15 -19.27 -19.45 -19.86
C ILE A 15 -18.63 -19.90 -18.55
N SER A 16 -18.36 -21.21 -18.37
CA SER A 16 -17.64 -21.70 -17.19
C SER A 16 -16.21 -21.21 -17.12
N ILE A 17 -15.51 -21.08 -18.24
CA ILE A 17 -14.14 -20.51 -18.27
C ILE A 17 -14.13 -19.01 -17.96
N LEU A 18 -15.17 -18.27 -18.40
CA LEU A 18 -15.34 -16.85 -18.11
C LEU A 18 -15.80 -16.57 -16.67
N LEU A 19 -16.47 -17.54 -16.02
CA LEU A 19 -16.95 -17.44 -14.63
C LEU A 19 -15.93 -17.96 -13.61
N PHE A 20 -14.82 -18.60 -14.02
CA PHE A 20 -13.71 -18.84 -13.11
C PHE A 20 -13.02 -17.49 -12.88
N PRO A 21 -13.26 -16.80 -11.75
CA PRO A 21 -12.41 -15.71 -11.38
C PRO A 21 -11.00 -16.30 -11.29
N CYS A 22 -10.04 -15.68 -11.92
CA CYS A 22 -8.64 -15.89 -11.58
C CYS A 22 -8.54 -15.67 -10.06
N PHE A 23 -8.57 -16.74 -9.32
CA PHE A 23 -8.18 -16.74 -7.91
C PHE A 23 -6.71 -16.34 -7.90
N GLY A 24 -6.48 -15.04 -7.94
CA GLY A 24 -5.20 -14.43 -7.61
C GLY A 24 -4.82 -14.93 -6.22
N GLY A 25 -3.60 -15.38 -6.11
CA GLY A 25 -2.96 -16.10 -5.02
C GLY A 25 -3.55 -15.91 -3.63
N THR A 26 -3.88 -17.01 -3.00
CA THR A 26 -4.24 -17.14 -1.59
C THR A 26 -3.02 -16.99 -0.66
N GLY A 27 -2.12 -16.06 -0.96
CA GLY A 27 -1.03 -15.68 -0.06
C GLY A 27 -1.58 -14.71 0.99
N GLU A 28 -1.13 -14.87 2.23
CA GLU A 28 -1.38 -13.86 3.26
C GLU A 28 -0.93 -12.48 2.74
N PRO A 29 -1.74 -11.43 2.93
CA PRO A 29 -1.34 -10.10 2.51
C PRO A 29 -0.09 -9.65 3.26
N GLU A 30 0.82 -9.01 2.54
CA GLU A 30 2.04 -8.46 3.12
C GLU A 30 1.70 -7.45 4.23
N SER A 31 2.39 -7.49 5.36
CA SER A 31 2.12 -6.56 6.47
C SER A 31 2.42 -5.11 6.08
N ASN A 32 1.78 -4.14 6.73
CA ASN A 32 2.08 -2.72 6.53
C ASN A 32 3.56 -2.41 6.78
N ARG A 33 4.14 -3.11 7.76
CA ARG A 33 5.55 -3.00 8.12
C ARG A 33 6.45 -3.42 6.96
N ASP A 34 6.16 -4.53 6.32
CA ASP A 34 6.99 -5.07 5.23
C ASP A 34 6.85 -4.21 3.97
N VAL A 35 5.62 -3.77 3.64
CA VAL A 35 5.37 -2.84 2.54
C VAL A 35 6.15 -1.53 2.73
N VAL A 36 6.01 -0.90 3.90
CA VAL A 36 6.71 0.36 4.20
C VAL A 36 8.23 0.12 4.24
N GLY A 37 8.68 -0.99 4.83
CA GLY A 37 10.10 -1.37 4.84
C GLY A 37 10.66 -1.51 3.44
N ARG A 38 9.91 -2.12 2.52
CA ARG A 38 10.29 -2.25 1.10
C ARG A 38 10.36 -0.91 0.39
N LEU A 39 9.41 0.01 0.64
CA LEU A 39 9.44 1.36 0.09
C LEU A 39 10.66 2.15 0.60
N ILE A 40 11.00 2.01 1.88
CA ILE A 40 12.19 2.64 2.46
C ILE A 40 13.48 2.05 1.86
N LYS A 41 13.53 0.74 1.60
CA LYS A 41 14.68 0.12 0.92
C LYS A 41 14.90 0.69 -0.48
N GLN A 42 13.83 0.98 -1.22
CA GLN A 42 13.93 1.65 -2.52
C GLN A 42 14.53 3.07 -2.42
N TYR A 43 14.27 3.79 -1.32
CA TYR A 43 14.96 5.05 -1.04
C TYR A 43 16.47 4.81 -0.88
N PHE A 44 16.88 3.79 -0.12
CA PHE A 44 18.31 3.47 0.06
C PHE A 44 18.97 3.05 -1.25
N ASP A 45 18.26 2.33 -2.14
CA ASP A 45 18.76 2.03 -3.47
C ASP A 45 19.05 3.31 -4.28
N SER A 46 18.21 4.35 -4.11
CA SER A 46 18.45 5.65 -4.76
C SER A 46 19.65 6.43 -4.18
N VAL A 47 19.98 6.15 -2.91
CA VAL A 47 21.16 6.72 -2.20
C VAL A 47 22.44 5.97 -2.53
N ASP A 48 22.35 4.69 -2.86
CA ASP A 48 23.45 3.74 -3.02
C ASP A 48 24.54 4.21 -4.01
N MET A 49 24.16 5.00 -5.02
CA MET A 49 25.12 5.57 -5.98
C MET A 49 26.17 6.52 -5.37
N THR A 50 26.00 6.89 -4.09
CA THR A 50 26.88 7.80 -3.36
C THR A 50 27.66 7.10 -2.25
N LEU A 51 27.44 5.79 -2.07
CA LEU A 51 28.01 5.03 -0.98
C LEU A 51 29.37 4.42 -1.36
N PRO A 52 30.27 4.20 -0.37
CA PRO A 52 31.54 3.58 -0.63
C PRO A 52 31.36 2.15 -1.14
N GLU A 53 32.07 1.81 -2.21
CA GLU A 53 32.14 0.44 -2.73
C GLU A 53 32.86 -0.45 -1.71
N ASN A 54 32.20 -1.53 -1.28
CA ASN A 54 32.72 -2.60 -0.45
C ASN A 54 33.33 -2.22 0.92
N GLY A 55 32.56 -2.41 1.97
CA GLY A 55 33.06 -2.42 3.35
C GLY A 55 33.25 -1.05 4.00
N GLY A 56 32.61 -0.02 3.48
CA GLY A 56 32.62 1.31 4.07
C GLY A 56 31.72 1.41 5.32
N GLU A 57 31.94 2.45 6.11
CA GLU A 57 31.14 2.77 7.27
C GLU A 57 30.20 3.95 6.98
N ILE A 58 28.93 3.81 7.36
CA ILE A 58 27.90 4.83 7.18
C ILE A 58 27.35 5.25 8.54
N SER A 59 27.15 6.55 8.72
CA SER A 59 26.44 7.14 9.83
C SER A 59 25.04 7.64 9.40
N ILE A 60 24.10 7.66 10.33
CA ILE A 60 22.75 8.20 10.12
C ILE A 60 22.47 9.26 11.14
N GLN A 61 22.02 10.40 10.65
CA GLN A 61 21.46 11.46 11.45
C GLN A 61 20.03 11.73 11.02
N ALA A 62 19.10 11.64 11.95
CA ALA A 62 17.66 11.83 11.71
C ALA A 62 17.11 12.74 12.81
N ASP A 63 17.50 14.02 12.75
CA ASP A 63 17.09 15.01 13.72
C ASP A 63 15.72 15.58 13.33
N GLY A 64 14.88 15.83 14.34
CA GLY A 64 13.51 16.30 14.12
C GLY A 64 12.48 15.22 13.77
N ILE A 65 12.91 13.97 13.56
CA ILE A 65 12.00 12.85 13.32
C ILE A 65 11.56 12.24 14.66
N GLU A 66 10.27 11.90 14.76
CA GLU A 66 9.68 11.21 15.90
C GLU A 66 10.46 9.93 16.25
N LEU A 67 10.70 9.69 17.54
CA LEU A 67 11.58 8.62 18.03
C LEU A 67 11.23 7.23 17.44
N MET A 68 9.95 6.87 17.39
CA MET A 68 9.52 5.56 16.88
C MET A 68 9.81 5.40 15.39
N LYS A 69 9.61 6.45 14.59
CA LYS A 69 9.97 6.46 13.18
C LYS A 69 11.48 6.40 12.97
N LYS A 70 12.25 7.14 13.80
CA LYS A 70 13.71 7.11 13.80
C LYS A 70 14.24 5.70 14.07
N LEU A 71 13.70 5.01 15.08
CA LEU A 71 14.07 3.61 15.39
C LEU A 71 13.70 2.66 14.25
N PHE A 72 12.53 2.83 13.66
CA PHE A 72 12.08 2.01 12.53
C PHE A 72 13.01 2.15 11.33
N ILE A 73 13.32 3.38 10.91
CA ILE A 73 14.28 3.64 9.82
C ILE A 73 15.63 3.03 10.13
N LYS A 74 16.16 3.27 11.34
CA LYS A 74 17.46 2.73 11.74
C LYS A 74 17.49 1.21 11.60
N ASN A 75 16.42 0.52 12.01
CA ASN A 75 16.32 -0.93 11.85
C ASN A 75 16.28 -1.37 10.38
N GLN A 76 15.53 -0.66 9.53
CA GLN A 76 15.50 -0.95 8.09
C GLN A 76 16.87 -0.74 7.44
N MET A 77 17.58 0.30 7.85
CA MET A 77 18.94 0.58 7.35
C MET A 77 19.94 -0.47 7.80
N ILE A 78 19.92 -0.87 9.07
CA ILE A 78 20.79 -1.94 9.57
C ILE A 78 20.62 -3.19 8.71
N GLN A 79 19.37 -3.59 8.46
CA GLN A 79 19.08 -4.76 7.64
C GLN A 79 19.58 -4.59 6.20
N TYR A 80 19.31 -3.43 5.59
CA TYR A 80 19.68 -3.17 4.20
C TYR A 80 21.20 -3.15 4.00
N PHE A 81 21.91 -2.37 4.81
CA PHE A 81 23.36 -2.19 4.67
C PHE A 81 24.16 -3.41 5.13
N SER A 82 23.68 -4.15 6.15
CA SER A 82 24.30 -5.42 6.53
C SER A 82 24.28 -6.45 5.40
N MET A 83 23.21 -6.50 4.61
CA MET A 83 23.14 -7.38 3.44
C MET A 83 24.14 -6.98 2.34
N LYS A 84 24.57 -5.72 2.30
CA LYS A 84 25.58 -5.19 1.37
C LYS A 84 26.99 -5.21 1.94
N GLY A 85 27.20 -5.75 3.14
CA GLY A 85 28.52 -5.78 3.79
C GLY A 85 29.01 -4.41 4.29
N ILE A 86 28.10 -3.43 4.42
CA ILE A 86 28.38 -2.09 4.91
C ILE A 86 27.99 -2.01 6.39
N SER A 87 28.91 -1.51 7.23
CA SER A 87 28.68 -1.36 8.67
C SER A 87 28.15 0.04 9.02
N LEU A 88 27.32 0.09 10.08
CA LEU A 88 26.85 1.35 10.63
C LEU A 88 27.77 1.77 11.78
N SER A 89 28.38 2.92 11.65
CA SER A 89 29.26 3.51 12.68
C SER A 89 28.83 4.95 12.97
N ALA A 90 28.88 5.35 14.23
CA ALA A 90 28.57 6.73 14.61
C ALA A 90 29.77 7.67 14.42
N ASP A 91 30.98 7.17 14.67
CA ASP A 91 32.17 8.04 14.81
C ASP A 91 33.13 7.98 13.63
N SER A 92 33.27 6.82 12.99
CA SER A 92 34.26 6.56 11.92
C SER A 92 33.69 6.60 10.51
N ALA A 93 32.38 6.87 10.36
CA ALA A 93 31.70 6.83 9.08
C ALA A 93 32.36 7.71 8.01
N GLU A 94 32.57 7.12 6.81
CA GLU A 94 33.03 7.84 5.63
C GLU A 94 31.93 8.70 4.99
N VAL A 95 30.68 8.22 5.10
CA VAL A 95 29.49 8.89 4.58
C VAL A 95 28.45 9.03 5.70
N THR A 96 27.87 10.21 5.82
CA THR A 96 26.75 10.46 6.72
C THR A 96 25.49 10.70 5.90
N LEU A 97 24.45 9.94 6.17
CA LEU A 97 23.11 10.14 5.62
C LEU A 97 22.29 10.95 6.62
N PHE A 98 21.87 12.12 6.21
CA PHE A 98 20.96 12.98 6.95
C PHE A 98 19.53 12.76 6.44
N ILE A 99 18.59 12.48 7.33
CA ILE A 99 17.16 12.36 7.02
C ILE A 99 16.45 13.51 7.72
N GLU A 100 15.98 14.47 6.93
CA GLU A 100 15.28 15.65 7.46
C GLU A 100 13.80 15.41 7.65
N GLN A 101 13.19 14.70 6.67
CA GLN A 101 11.75 14.47 6.68
C GLN A 101 11.44 13.01 6.39
N LEU A 102 10.51 12.45 7.17
CA LEU A 102 9.87 11.18 6.92
C LEU A 102 8.37 11.32 7.13
N SER A 103 7.61 11.11 6.09
CA SER A 103 6.16 10.97 6.13
C SER A 103 5.78 9.56 5.70
N ILE A 104 5.03 8.86 6.53
CA ILE A 104 4.45 7.55 6.26
C ILE A 104 2.95 7.69 6.39
N ASN A 105 2.22 7.35 5.34
CA ASN A 105 0.77 7.42 5.33
C ASN A 105 0.17 6.12 4.78
N ILE A 106 -0.75 5.53 5.55
CA ILE A 106 -1.45 4.31 5.19
C ILE A 106 -2.94 4.61 5.21
N VAL A 107 -3.60 4.41 4.08
CA VAL A 107 -5.02 4.69 3.91
C VAL A 107 -5.73 3.45 3.38
N TYR A 108 -6.84 3.11 4.01
CA TYR A 108 -7.76 2.07 3.54
C TYR A 108 -8.98 2.72 2.93
N ILE A 109 -9.25 2.44 1.67
CA ILE A 109 -10.41 2.94 0.95
C ILE A 109 -11.35 1.78 0.74
N GLN A 110 -12.57 1.90 1.27
CA GLN A 110 -13.60 0.88 1.08
C GLN A 110 -13.96 0.77 -0.41
N ASN A 111 -13.90 -0.43 -0.95
CA ASN A 111 -14.28 -0.67 -2.34
C ASN A 111 -15.81 -0.73 -2.44
N THR A 112 -16.40 0.33 -3.00
CA THR A 112 -17.86 0.49 -3.11
C THR A 112 -18.53 -0.41 -4.17
N LYS A 113 -17.82 -1.35 -4.79
CA LYS A 113 -18.41 -2.31 -5.75
C LYS A 113 -19.17 -3.45 -5.07
N GLN A 114 -19.87 -3.15 -3.97
CA GLN A 114 -20.70 -4.08 -3.21
C GLN A 114 -22.10 -4.28 -3.81
N PHE A 115 -22.29 -4.24 -5.12
CA PHE A 115 -23.64 -4.35 -5.68
C PHE A 115 -24.21 -5.78 -5.74
N LEU A 116 -23.46 -6.83 -5.41
CA LEU A 116 -23.93 -8.22 -5.44
C LEU A 116 -23.29 -9.12 -4.36
N GLY A 117 -22.92 -8.58 -3.20
CA GLY A 117 -22.46 -9.42 -2.07
C GLY A 117 -21.11 -10.14 -2.30
N ILE A 118 -20.32 -9.71 -3.26
CA ILE A 118 -19.04 -10.32 -3.59
C ILE A 118 -17.93 -9.39 -3.12
N SER A 119 -17.20 -9.86 -2.11
CA SER A 119 -15.94 -9.35 -1.59
C SER A 119 -16.02 -8.01 -0.82
N ASP A 120 -15.93 -8.11 0.50
CA ASP A 120 -15.68 -6.98 1.41
C ASP A 120 -14.18 -6.60 1.36
N SER A 121 -13.71 -6.19 0.18
CA SER A 121 -12.32 -5.83 -0.04
C SER A 121 -12.09 -4.34 0.17
N VAL A 122 -10.94 -4.03 0.74
CA VAL A 122 -10.46 -2.69 1.02
C VAL A 122 -9.21 -2.45 0.18
N ARG A 123 -9.15 -1.31 -0.50
CA ARG A 123 -7.93 -0.88 -1.18
C ARG A 123 -7.01 -0.23 -0.16
N ARG A 124 -5.83 -0.83 0.04
CA ARG A 124 -4.77 -0.26 0.84
C ARG A 124 -3.86 0.59 -0.05
N ILE A 125 -3.51 1.77 0.43
CA ILE A 125 -2.52 2.66 -0.17
C ILE A 125 -1.49 2.97 0.92
N CYS A 126 -0.25 2.52 0.73
CA CYS A 126 0.88 2.85 1.58
C CYS A 126 1.76 3.84 0.83
N SER A 127 2.03 5.01 1.38
CA SER A 127 2.92 6.01 0.80
C SER A 127 4.03 6.39 1.77
N VAL A 128 5.23 6.56 1.22
CA VAL A 128 6.43 6.99 1.95
C VAL A 128 7.03 8.17 1.22
N GLU A 129 7.19 9.27 1.93
CA GLU A 129 7.93 10.45 1.49
C GLU A 129 9.13 10.62 2.40
N MET A 130 10.32 10.73 1.81
CA MET A 130 11.57 10.95 2.51
C MET A 130 12.36 12.05 1.84
N GLU A 131 12.91 12.95 2.63
CA GLU A 131 13.85 13.96 2.18
C GLU A 131 15.11 13.88 3.04
N GLY A 132 16.25 14.01 2.40
CA GLY A 132 17.52 13.97 3.08
C GLY A 132 18.67 14.28 2.14
N TRP A 133 19.89 14.20 2.65
CA TRP A 133 21.11 14.35 1.87
C TRP A 133 22.23 13.47 2.40
N THR A 134 23.25 13.27 1.60
CA THR A 134 24.47 12.56 1.97
C THR A 134 25.64 13.51 2.02
N GLU A 135 26.51 13.36 3.00
CA GLU A 135 27.80 14.05 3.13
C GLU A 135 28.93 13.04 3.18
N SER A 136 29.94 13.21 2.33
CA SER A 136 31.13 12.36 2.30
C SER A 136 32.33 13.10 2.88
N LYS A 137 33.07 12.45 3.78
CA LYS A 137 34.30 13.01 4.35
C LYS A 137 35.48 13.04 3.36
N LYS A 138 35.46 12.18 2.32
CA LYS A 138 36.54 12.06 1.34
C LYS A 138 36.55 13.15 0.28
N ASP A 139 35.35 13.54 -0.12
CA ASP A 139 35.16 14.64 -1.05
C ASP A 139 34.59 15.81 -0.26
N ASP A 140 35.28 16.92 -0.19
CA ASP A 140 34.75 18.20 0.29
C ASP A 140 33.56 18.67 -0.61
N THR A 141 33.10 17.75 -1.44
CA THR A 141 31.98 17.86 -2.37
C THR A 141 30.71 17.30 -1.79
N ARG A 142 29.98 18.18 -1.29
CA ARG A 142 28.58 18.36 -1.01
C ARG A 142 27.58 17.28 -1.44
N VAL A 143 26.87 16.86 -0.41
CA VAL A 143 25.42 16.96 -0.27
C VAL A 143 24.65 16.78 -1.59
N LYS A 144 24.36 15.55 -1.89
CA LYS A 144 23.30 15.25 -2.85
C LYS A 144 21.98 15.25 -2.08
N ALA A 145 21.15 16.28 -2.27
CA ALA A 145 19.78 16.26 -1.78
C ALA A 145 18.98 15.15 -2.48
N ILE A 146 18.32 14.32 -1.71
CA ILE A 146 17.54 13.19 -2.20
C ILE A 146 16.12 13.37 -1.72
N LYS A 147 15.22 13.52 -2.68
CA LYS A 147 13.80 13.55 -2.44
C LYS A 147 13.17 12.29 -3.03
N PHE A 148 12.46 11.55 -2.20
CA PHE A 148 11.83 10.30 -2.55
C PHE A 148 10.36 10.36 -2.18
N ASN A 149 9.52 9.98 -3.13
CA ASN A 149 8.10 9.80 -2.91
C ASN A 149 7.67 8.57 -3.69
N ASN A 150 7.21 7.56 -2.98
CA ASN A 150 6.69 6.35 -3.60
C ASN A 150 5.50 5.79 -2.83
N SER A 151 4.67 5.04 -3.55
CA SER A 151 3.48 4.43 -2.99
C SER A 151 3.27 3.01 -3.52
N PHE A 152 2.64 2.20 -2.71
CA PHE A 152 2.20 0.85 -3.02
C PHE A 152 0.69 0.76 -2.83
N THR A 153 0.01 0.05 -3.73
CA THR A 153 -1.44 -0.13 -3.68
C THR A 153 -1.78 -1.59 -3.92
N ASP A 154 -2.60 -2.16 -3.05
CA ASP A 154 -3.17 -3.50 -3.21
C ASP A 154 -4.62 -3.58 -2.73
N LEU A 155 -5.22 -4.76 -2.84
CA LEU A 155 -6.54 -5.09 -2.31
C LEU A 155 -6.37 -6.11 -1.20
N ILE A 156 -6.98 -5.84 -0.05
CA ILE A 156 -6.97 -6.69 1.14
C ILE A 156 -8.41 -7.00 1.51
N GLU A 157 -8.69 -8.21 1.96
CA GLU A 157 -9.98 -8.54 2.54
C GLU A 157 -10.13 -7.85 3.89
N ARG A 158 -11.33 -7.38 4.21
CA ARG A 158 -11.57 -6.55 5.39
C ARG A 158 -11.26 -7.27 6.71
N ASP A 159 -11.48 -8.55 6.77
CA ASP A 159 -11.14 -9.40 7.91
C ASP A 159 -9.63 -9.56 8.12
N GLN A 160 -8.84 -9.38 7.05
CA GLN A 160 -7.38 -9.44 7.09
C GLN A 160 -6.72 -8.12 7.53
N LEU A 161 -7.49 -7.02 7.69
CA LEU A 161 -6.93 -5.73 8.12
C LEU A 161 -6.15 -5.81 9.43
N ILE A 162 -6.65 -6.62 10.38
CA ILE A 162 -5.98 -6.82 11.68
C ILE A 162 -4.63 -7.52 11.50
N LEU A 163 -4.50 -8.41 10.53
CA LEU A 163 -3.28 -9.18 10.28
C LEU A 163 -2.18 -8.34 9.62
N VAL A 164 -2.56 -7.32 8.85
CA VAL A 164 -1.58 -6.47 8.15
C VAL A 164 -1.10 -5.29 8.99
N GLU A 165 -1.80 -4.95 10.08
CA GLU A 165 -1.42 -3.87 10.98
C GLU A 165 -0.34 -4.33 11.99
N ASP A 166 0.62 -3.46 12.27
CA ASP A 166 1.65 -3.69 13.28
C ASP A 166 1.31 -2.89 14.54
N GLU A 167 1.13 -3.58 15.66
CA GLU A 167 0.85 -2.94 16.94
C GLU A 167 2.09 -2.25 17.54
N THR A 168 3.28 -2.69 17.16
CA THR A 168 4.55 -2.16 17.66
C THR A 168 4.78 -0.71 17.21
N TYR A 169 4.30 -0.39 16.00
CA TYR A 169 4.49 0.92 15.39
C TYR A 169 3.15 1.60 15.08
N PRO A 170 2.64 2.47 15.96
CA PRO A 170 1.33 3.11 15.79
C PRO A 170 1.16 3.88 14.47
N PHE A 171 2.25 4.38 13.89
CA PHE A 171 2.24 5.08 12.60
C PHE A 171 2.09 4.15 11.39
N LEU A 172 2.18 2.82 11.58
CA LEU A 172 1.91 1.80 10.56
C LEU A 172 0.44 1.32 10.56
N LYS A 173 -0.39 1.85 11.47
CA LYS A 173 -1.83 1.62 11.43
C LYS A 173 -2.48 2.47 10.35
N GLY A 174 -3.27 1.82 9.51
CA GLY A 174 -3.97 2.51 8.44
C GLY A 174 -5.19 3.27 8.94
N LYS A 175 -5.55 4.34 8.23
CA LYS A 175 -6.77 5.11 8.46
C LYS A 175 -7.82 4.67 7.46
N LEU A 176 -8.99 4.23 7.96
CA LEU A 176 -10.12 3.96 7.08
C LEU A 176 -10.66 5.29 6.55
N ALA A 177 -10.52 5.52 5.24
CA ALA A 177 -11.13 6.68 4.61
C ALA A 177 -12.64 6.50 4.66
N SER A 178 -13.33 7.43 5.31
CA SER A 178 -14.79 7.45 5.32
C SER A 178 -15.28 7.54 3.88
N ALA A 179 -16.15 6.61 3.48
CA ALA A 179 -16.84 6.71 2.20
C ALA A 179 -17.48 8.10 2.10
N SER A 180 -17.30 8.76 0.96
CA SER A 180 -17.83 10.10 0.75
C SER A 180 -19.32 10.11 1.07
N GLY A 181 -19.81 11.16 1.74
CA GLY A 181 -21.22 11.23 2.22
C GLY A 181 -22.27 11.00 1.13
N TRP A 182 -21.89 11.13 -0.13
CA TRP A 182 -22.76 10.85 -1.29
C TRP A 182 -23.18 9.39 -1.39
N THR A 183 -22.33 8.42 -1.09
CA THR A 183 -22.71 6.99 -1.11
C THR A 183 -23.81 6.66 -0.08
N LYS A 184 -23.80 7.35 1.06
CA LYS A 184 -24.85 7.19 2.09
C LYS A 184 -26.20 7.76 1.68
N LEU A 185 -26.23 8.67 0.70
CA LEU A 185 -27.46 9.25 0.18
C LEU A 185 -28.06 8.44 -0.97
N PHE A 186 -27.26 7.70 -1.73
CA PHE A 186 -27.75 6.89 -2.85
C PHE A 186 -28.64 5.74 -2.39
N GLU A 187 -28.33 5.09 -1.28
CA GLU A 187 -29.09 3.97 -0.77
C GLU A 187 -30.56 4.32 -0.45
N PRO A 188 -30.86 5.36 0.35
CA PRO A 188 -32.23 5.77 0.59
C PRO A 188 -32.93 6.29 -0.68
N ILE A 189 -32.22 6.94 -1.61
CA ILE A 189 -32.81 7.41 -2.87
C ILE A 189 -33.28 6.23 -3.73
N ILE A 190 -32.48 5.18 -3.87
CA ILE A 190 -32.84 3.98 -4.63
C ILE A 190 -34.07 3.30 -4.02
N VAL A 191 -34.11 3.19 -2.68
CA VAL A 191 -35.30 2.61 -1.98
C VAL A 191 -36.53 3.43 -2.25
N VAL A 192 -36.49 4.75 -2.12
CA VAL A 192 -37.64 5.65 -2.38
C VAL A 192 -38.10 5.54 -3.83
N LEU A 193 -37.20 5.53 -4.81
CA LEU A 193 -37.52 5.37 -6.21
C LEU A 193 -38.16 4.02 -6.50
N SER A 194 -37.63 2.93 -5.91
CA SER A 194 -38.22 1.58 -6.08
C SER A 194 -39.62 1.49 -5.54
N VAL A 195 -39.85 2.00 -4.33
CA VAL A 195 -41.19 2.02 -3.71
C VAL A 195 -42.14 2.89 -4.53
N SER A 196 -41.71 4.07 -4.95
CA SER A 196 -42.50 4.98 -5.80
C SER A 196 -42.92 4.33 -7.13
N THR A 197 -41.99 3.59 -7.75
CA THR A 197 -42.28 2.86 -8.99
C THR A 197 -43.32 1.77 -8.79
N VAL A 198 -43.21 1.00 -7.71
CA VAL A 198 -44.20 -0.04 -7.37
C VAL A 198 -45.58 0.55 -7.13
N ILE A 199 -45.64 1.65 -6.38
CA ILE A 199 -46.90 2.36 -6.11
C ILE A 199 -47.52 2.87 -7.42
N TYR A 200 -46.68 3.53 -8.27
CA TYR A 200 -47.14 4.03 -9.57
C TYR A 200 -47.70 2.91 -10.45
N LEU A 201 -47.00 1.77 -10.57
CA LEU A 201 -47.45 0.63 -11.36
C LEU A 201 -48.75 0.06 -10.81
N PHE A 202 -48.93 -0.01 -9.49
CA PHE A 202 -50.14 -0.50 -8.87
C PHE A 202 -51.36 0.35 -9.21
N PHE A 203 -51.22 1.66 -9.29
CA PHE A 203 -52.32 2.55 -9.68
C PHE A 203 -52.53 2.63 -11.19
N ALA A 204 -51.44 2.64 -11.98
CA ALA A 204 -51.49 2.74 -13.44
C ALA A 204 -52.10 1.48 -14.11
N VAL A 205 -51.86 0.29 -13.54
CA VAL A 205 -52.38 -1.00 -14.10
C VAL A 205 -53.84 -1.23 -13.68
N ARG A 206 -54.33 -0.52 -12.68
CA ARG A 206 -55.72 -0.69 -12.15
C ARG A 206 -56.71 0.32 -12.76
N SER A 207 -56.27 1.25 -13.60
CA SER A 207 -57.11 2.14 -14.43
C SER A 207 -57.33 1.54 -15.79
#